data_fa2c9d4a19f4e9e9504a87be424bb498
#
_entry.id   fa2c9d4a19f4e9e9504a87be424bb498
#
_cell.length_a   1.000
_cell.length_b   1.000
_cell.length_c   1.000
_cell.angle_alpha   90.00
_cell.angle_beta   90.00
_cell.angle_gamma   90.00
#
_symmetry.space_group_name_H-M   'P 1'
#
loop_
_entity.id
_entity.type
_entity.pdbx_description
1 polymer ?
#
loop_
_entity_poly.entity_id
_entity_poly.type
_entity_poly.pdbx_seq_one_letter_code
_entity_poly.pdbx_strand_id
1 'polypeptide(L)'
;AFPEAKRFFYEHREETKQLVDEVTALCIDYATKQIEHGIDAFQLFDTHAGLLPTDMYVEMFLPTICRITDAVRSRGIPLIFFRKGLGSGLKHITPDVCDFVSIDWQTSLKDARQMVHPKVGLQGNIDPHLLFAPQKEIAQTLESYKTFFQKHPNWIVNLGHGVLADTPLDN
;
A
#
# COMPACT_ATOMS: atom_id res chain seq x y z
N ALA A 1 -6.97 20.19 -8.12
CA ALA A 1 -5.57 19.83 -7.78
C ALA A 1 -5.03 18.68 -8.65
N PHE A 2 -5.68 17.50 -8.70
CA PHE A 2 -5.14 16.35 -9.43
C PHE A 2 -5.01 16.52 -10.96
N PRO A 3 -5.95 17.14 -11.70
CA PRO A 3 -5.77 17.38 -13.12
C PRO A 3 -4.55 18.24 -13.44
N GLU A 4 -4.28 19.27 -12.65
CA GLU A 4 -3.13 20.16 -12.80
C GLU A 4 -1.81 19.43 -12.52
N ALA A 5 -1.75 18.64 -11.44
CA ALA A 5 -0.58 17.83 -11.12
C ALA A 5 -0.29 16.80 -12.23
N LYS A 6 -1.33 16.12 -12.73
CA LYS A 6 -1.16 15.18 -13.85
C LYS A 6 -0.65 15.87 -15.11
N ARG A 7 -1.18 17.05 -15.44
CA ARG A 7 -0.71 17.85 -16.57
C ARG A 7 0.77 18.22 -16.40
N PHE A 8 1.15 18.68 -15.20
CA PHE A 8 2.54 19.01 -14.89
C PHE A 8 3.48 17.81 -15.09
N PHE A 9 3.09 16.59 -14.70
CA PHE A 9 3.90 15.38 -14.89
C PHE A 9 4.16 15.04 -16.37
N TYR A 10 3.26 15.42 -17.27
CA TYR A 10 3.46 15.23 -18.71
C TYR A 10 4.27 16.35 -19.35
N GLU A 11 4.07 17.59 -18.93
CA GLU A 11 4.68 18.78 -19.52
C GLU A 11 6.10 19.03 -18.99
N HIS A 12 6.40 18.61 -17.73
CA HIS A 12 7.62 18.95 -16.99
C HIS A 12 8.25 17.70 -16.35
N ARG A 13 8.69 16.76 -17.17
CA ARG A 13 9.19 15.46 -16.68
C ARG A 13 10.45 15.58 -15.81
N GLU A 14 11.39 16.43 -16.17
CA GLU A 14 12.64 16.58 -15.41
C GLU A 14 12.40 17.28 -14.08
N GLU A 15 11.58 18.32 -14.07
CA GLU A 15 11.17 19.01 -12.84
C GLU A 15 10.35 18.08 -11.93
N THR A 16 9.52 17.21 -12.52
CA THR A 16 8.80 16.18 -11.77
C THR A 16 9.75 15.21 -11.09
N LYS A 17 10.79 14.74 -11.80
CA LYS A 17 11.81 13.85 -11.20
C LYS A 17 12.55 14.53 -10.05
N GLN A 18 12.97 15.79 -10.23
CA GLN A 18 13.62 16.55 -9.17
C GLN A 18 12.73 16.67 -7.93
N LEU A 19 11.47 17.06 -8.11
CA LEU A 19 10.50 17.16 -7.01
C LEU A 19 10.31 15.81 -6.31
N VAL A 20 10.16 14.74 -7.07
CA VAL A 20 9.98 13.39 -6.53
C VAL A 20 11.22 12.93 -5.78
N ASP A 21 12.42 13.27 -6.24
CA ASP A 21 13.66 12.96 -5.54
C ASP A 21 13.78 13.71 -4.21
N GLU A 22 13.42 14.99 -4.17
CA GLU A 22 13.39 15.78 -2.93
C GLU A 22 12.37 15.24 -1.92
N VAL A 23 11.16 14.93 -2.38
CA VAL A 23 10.12 14.31 -1.54
C VAL A 23 10.58 12.94 -1.03
N THR A 24 11.26 12.15 -1.86
CA THR A 24 11.81 10.85 -1.47
C THR A 24 12.85 11.00 -0.36
N ALA A 25 13.77 11.95 -0.48
CA ALA A 25 14.76 12.24 0.54
C ALA A 25 14.11 12.65 1.87
N LEU A 26 13.09 13.49 1.83
CA LEU A 26 12.32 13.88 3.00
C LEU A 26 11.58 12.69 3.65
N CYS A 27 10.98 11.80 2.84
CA CYS A 27 10.34 10.58 3.34
C CYS A 27 11.36 9.65 4.04
N ILE A 28 12.56 9.52 3.49
CA ILE A 28 13.63 8.71 4.09
C ILE A 28 14.08 9.32 5.44
N ASP A 29 14.28 10.63 5.51
CA ASP A 29 14.63 11.30 6.77
C ASP A 29 13.54 11.12 7.83
N TYR A 30 12.27 11.30 7.43
CA TYR A 30 11.13 11.12 8.32
C TYR A 30 11.02 9.67 8.83
N ALA A 31 11.14 8.68 7.92
CA ALA A 31 11.14 7.27 8.29
C ALA A 31 12.29 6.94 9.25
N THR A 32 13.48 7.47 8.97
CA THR A 32 14.66 7.27 9.81
C THR A 32 14.41 7.75 11.25
N LYS A 33 13.85 8.94 11.40
CA LYS A 33 13.51 9.49 12.73
C LYS A 33 12.47 8.67 13.46
N GLN A 34 11.46 8.14 12.77
CA GLN A 34 10.49 7.23 13.39
C GLN A 34 11.18 5.93 13.86
N ILE A 35 12.07 5.37 13.07
CA ILE A 35 12.84 4.17 13.44
C ILE A 35 13.69 4.41 14.69
N GLU A 36 14.37 5.56 14.78
CA GLU A 36 15.14 5.97 15.96
C GLU A 36 14.29 6.07 17.23
N HIS A 37 12.98 6.30 17.10
CA HIS A 37 12.02 6.32 18.20
C HIS A 37 11.33 4.96 18.48
N GLY A 38 11.76 3.90 17.82
CA GLY A 38 11.42 2.53 18.19
C GLY A 38 10.12 2.01 17.58
N ILE A 39 9.94 2.17 16.27
CA ILE A 39 8.84 1.51 15.55
C ILE A 39 9.23 0.08 15.16
N ASP A 40 8.23 -0.81 15.06
CA ASP A 40 8.41 -2.22 14.67
C ASP A 40 8.21 -2.45 13.17
N ALA A 41 7.48 -1.58 12.49
CA ALA A 41 7.23 -1.61 11.05
C ALA A 41 6.97 -0.19 10.53
N PHE A 42 7.31 0.06 9.27
CA PHE A 42 7.01 1.33 8.60
C PHE A 42 5.99 1.10 7.48
N GLN A 43 4.88 1.86 7.50
CA GLN A 43 3.90 1.80 6.43
C GLN A 43 3.94 3.08 5.59
N LEU A 44 4.21 2.91 4.29
CA LEU A 44 4.21 3.98 3.29
C LEU A 44 2.87 4.02 2.57
N PHE A 45 2.21 5.19 2.60
CA PHE A 45 0.92 5.41 1.96
C PHE A 45 1.07 6.23 0.69
N ASP A 46 0.60 5.70 -0.44
CA ASP A 46 0.47 6.39 -1.72
C ASP A 46 -0.98 6.29 -2.22
N THR A 47 -1.88 6.92 -1.47
CA THR A 47 -3.33 6.77 -1.62
C THR A 47 -3.83 7.29 -2.98
N HIS A 48 -3.18 8.30 -3.55
CA HIS A 48 -3.64 8.94 -4.78
C HIS A 48 -2.91 8.47 -6.05
N ALA A 49 -1.91 7.63 -5.92
CA ALA A 49 -1.13 7.12 -7.05
C ALA A 49 -1.96 6.32 -8.06
N GLY A 50 -3.08 5.73 -7.64
CA GLY A 50 -4.04 5.06 -8.53
C GLY A 50 -4.69 5.98 -9.57
N LEU A 51 -4.54 7.30 -9.45
CA LEU A 51 -4.98 8.27 -10.46
C LEU A 51 -4.03 8.34 -11.66
N LEU A 52 -2.81 7.81 -11.54
CA LEU A 52 -1.83 7.78 -12.61
C LEU A 52 -1.94 6.50 -13.44
N PRO A 53 -1.66 6.56 -14.76
CA PRO A 53 -1.48 5.36 -15.55
C PRO A 53 -0.40 4.46 -14.93
N THR A 54 -0.62 3.15 -14.95
CA THR A 54 0.30 2.19 -14.32
C THR A 54 1.72 2.32 -14.84
N ASP A 55 1.90 2.44 -16.16
CA ASP A 55 3.23 2.52 -16.78
C ASP A 55 3.99 3.78 -16.34
N MET A 56 3.31 4.93 -16.28
CA MET A 56 3.89 6.16 -15.76
C MET A 56 4.31 6.01 -14.29
N TYR A 57 3.47 5.37 -13.48
CA TYR A 57 3.77 5.14 -12.08
C TYR A 57 5.01 4.23 -11.91
N VAL A 58 5.06 3.15 -12.67
CA VAL A 58 6.18 2.20 -12.64
C VAL A 58 7.49 2.86 -13.07
N GLU A 59 7.44 3.71 -14.10
CA GLU A 59 8.62 4.41 -14.63
C GLU A 59 9.14 5.48 -13.66
N MET A 60 8.25 6.33 -13.14
CA MET A 60 8.64 7.56 -12.45
C MET A 60 8.65 7.44 -10.92
N PHE A 61 7.73 6.66 -10.35
CA PHE A 61 7.50 6.66 -8.90
C PHE A 61 7.93 5.36 -8.22
N LEU A 62 7.77 4.20 -8.86
CA LEU A 62 8.13 2.93 -8.24
C LEU A 62 9.63 2.85 -7.83
N PRO A 63 10.59 3.38 -8.59
CA PRO A 63 12.00 3.41 -8.18
C PRO A 63 12.25 4.18 -6.88
N THR A 64 11.43 5.21 -6.59
CA THR A 64 11.56 5.98 -5.35
C THR A 64 11.03 5.21 -4.15
N ILE A 65 9.99 4.39 -4.35
CA ILE A 65 9.51 3.46 -3.32
C ILE A 65 10.60 2.45 -2.95
N CYS A 66 11.29 1.88 -3.95
CA CYS A 66 12.44 0.99 -3.70
C CYS A 66 13.53 1.67 -2.86
N ARG A 67 13.87 2.92 -3.15
CA ARG A 67 14.86 3.70 -2.37
C ARG A 67 14.43 3.90 -0.91
N ILE A 68 13.15 4.19 -0.67
CA ILE A 68 12.61 4.31 0.70
C ILE A 68 12.68 2.95 1.39
N THR A 69 12.30 1.88 0.68
CA THR A 69 12.34 0.51 1.20
C THR A 69 13.75 0.11 1.62
N ASP A 70 14.75 0.36 0.79
CA ASP A 70 16.14 0.06 1.08
C ASP A 70 16.64 0.83 2.32
N ALA A 71 16.28 2.10 2.43
CA ALA A 71 16.64 2.93 3.57
C ALA A 71 16.01 2.44 4.89
N VAL A 72 14.77 1.99 4.86
CA VAL A 72 14.04 1.44 6.01
C VAL A 72 14.61 0.07 6.40
N ARG A 73 14.78 -0.82 5.42
CA ARG A 73 15.31 -2.19 5.64
C ARG A 73 16.75 -2.21 6.11
N SER A 74 17.59 -1.27 5.67
CA SER A 74 18.98 -1.16 6.15
C SER A 74 19.08 -0.95 7.67
N ARG A 75 17.96 -0.57 8.31
CA ARG A 75 17.81 -0.39 9.76
C ARG A 75 17.05 -1.53 10.44
N GLY A 76 16.78 -2.62 9.72
CA GLY A 76 16.12 -3.83 10.24
C GLY A 76 14.60 -3.74 10.38
N ILE A 77 13.98 -2.72 9.80
CA ILE A 77 12.52 -2.49 9.88
C ILE A 77 11.84 -2.93 8.58
N PRO A 78 10.77 -3.75 8.64
CA PRO A 78 10.00 -4.12 7.45
C PRO A 78 9.16 -2.94 6.94
N LEU A 79 9.00 -2.87 5.61
CA LEU A 79 8.18 -1.86 4.96
C LEU A 79 6.89 -2.47 4.41
N ILE A 80 5.76 -1.85 4.77
CA ILE A 80 4.44 -2.12 4.21
C ILE A 80 4.12 -0.99 3.21
N PHE A 81 3.77 -1.33 1.98
CA PHE A 81 3.44 -0.36 0.95
C PHE A 81 1.95 -0.38 0.61
N PHE A 82 1.28 0.75 0.71
CA PHE A 82 -0.12 0.92 0.30
C PHE A 82 -0.24 1.87 -0.89
N ARG A 83 -0.80 1.36 -1.99
CA ARG A 83 -1.24 2.16 -3.13
C ARG A 83 -2.66 1.79 -3.50
N LYS A 84 -3.59 2.75 -3.34
CA LYS A 84 -4.98 2.55 -3.74
C LYS A 84 -5.10 2.46 -5.26
N GLY A 85 -5.95 1.55 -5.74
CA GLY A 85 -6.22 1.37 -7.16
C GLY A 85 -5.05 0.78 -7.95
N LEU A 86 -4.24 -0.09 -7.33
CA LEU A 86 -3.09 -0.70 -7.98
C LEU A 86 -3.48 -1.65 -9.12
N GLY A 87 -4.58 -2.41 -8.94
CA GLY A 87 -5.12 -3.29 -9.98
C GLY A 87 -4.05 -4.19 -10.61
N SER A 88 -3.96 -4.19 -11.95
CA SER A 88 -2.95 -4.97 -12.68
C SER A 88 -1.50 -4.57 -12.38
N GLY A 89 -1.27 -3.42 -11.76
CA GLY A 89 0.05 -2.97 -11.31
C GLY A 89 0.63 -3.84 -10.19
N LEU A 90 -0.17 -4.67 -9.53
CA LEU A 90 0.29 -5.64 -8.51
C LEU A 90 1.39 -6.58 -9.02
N LYS A 91 1.42 -6.87 -10.32
CA LYS A 91 2.48 -7.67 -10.96
C LYS A 91 3.89 -7.06 -10.86
N HIS A 92 3.98 -5.76 -10.62
CA HIS A 92 5.26 -5.04 -10.46
C HIS A 92 5.71 -4.98 -9.00
N ILE A 93 4.92 -5.51 -8.06
CA ILE A 93 5.28 -5.55 -6.65
C ILE A 93 6.17 -6.77 -6.39
N THR A 94 7.45 -6.47 -6.24
CA THR A 94 8.53 -7.44 -5.96
C THR A 94 9.10 -7.22 -4.56
N PRO A 95 9.96 -8.11 -4.06
CA PRO A 95 10.66 -7.89 -2.79
C PRO A 95 11.47 -6.59 -2.72
N ASP A 96 11.90 -6.05 -3.86
CA ASP A 96 12.62 -4.75 -3.86
C ASP A 96 11.71 -3.58 -3.56
N VAL A 97 10.39 -3.73 -3.80
CA VAL A 97 9.40 -2.68 -3.54
C VAL A 97 8.97 -2.65 -2.08
N CYS A 98 8.69 -3.81 -1.47
CA CYS A 98 8.20 -3.87 -0.09
C CYS A 98 8.26 -5.29 0.48
N ASP A 99 8.12 -5.41 1.80
CA ASP A 99 7.94 -6.69 2.49
C ASP A 99 6.50 -7.15 2.45
N PHE A 100 5.56 -6.20 2.60
CA PHE A 100 4.13 -6.42 2.48
C PHE A 100 3.51 -5.35 1.58
N VAL A 101 2.61 -5.76 0.69
CA VAL A 101 1.75 -4.82 -0.03
C VAL A 101 0.37 -4.79 0.60
N SER A 102 -0.08 -3.60 0.98
CA SER A 102 -1.45 -3.38 1.44
C SER A 102 -2.34 -3.07 0.25
N ILE A 103 -3.42 -3.81 0.11
CA ILE A 103 -4.35 -3.74 -1.03
C ILE A 103 -5.72 -3.23 -0.58
N ASP A 104 -6.38 -2.52 -1.48
CA ASP A 104 -7.75 -2.07 -1.28
C ASP A 104 -8.78 -3.19 -1.56
N TRP A 105 -10.03 -2.92 -1.24
CA TRP A 105 -11.15 -3.89 -1.38
C TRP A 105 -11.57 -4.17 -2.83
N GLN A 106 -11.04 -3.43 -3.82
CA GLN A 106 -11.42 -3.57 -5.23
C GLN A 106 -10.79 -4.81 -5.89
N THR A 107 -9.71 -5.32 -5.32
CA THR A 107 -9.02 -6.53 -5.81
C THR A 107 -9.17 -7.65 -4.77
N SER A 108 -9.65 -8.83 -5.16
CA SER A 108 -9.75 -9.95 -4.23
C SER A 108 -8.37 -10.39 -3.74
N LEU A 109 -8.28 -10.87 -2.48
CA LEU A 109 -7.02 -11.44 -1.93
C LEU A 109 -6.48 -12.57 -2.80
N LYS A 110 -7.38 -13.39 -3.37
CA LYS A 110 -6.99 -14.50 -4.25
C LYS A 110 -6.31 -14.01 -5.52
N ASP A 111 -6.87 -13.00 -6.17
CA ASP A 111 -6.31 -12.43 -7.39
C ASP A 111 -5.02 -11.66 -7.10
N ALA A 112 -5.00 -10.89 -6.01
CA ALA A 112 -3.80 -10.21 -5.55
C ALA A 112 -2.65 -11.20 -5.31
N ARG A 113 -2.91 -12.35 -4.66
CA ARG A 113 -1.89 -13.37 -4.40
C ARG A 113 -1.33 -13.98 -5.68
N GLN A 114 -2.11 -14.07 -6.74
CA GLN A 114 -1.63 -14.57 -8.03
C GLN A 114 -0.74 -13.57 -8.78
N MET A 115 -0.97 -12.27 -8.57
CA MET A 115 -0.23 -11.19 -9.24
C MET A 115 1.05 -10.77 -8.52
N VAL A 116 0.99 -10.71 -7.19
CA VAL A 116 2.11 -10.25 -6.35
C VAL A 116 3.17 -11.34 -6.24
N HIS A 117 4.44 -10.94 -6.25
CA HIS A 117 5.55 -11.86 -6.06
C HIS A 117 5.38 -12.70 -4.78
N PRO A 118 5.61 -14.03 -4.81
CA PRO A 118 5.27 -14.93 -3.68
C PRO A 118 6.01 -14.63 -2.37
N LYS A 119 7.18 -13.99 -2.43
CA LYS A 119 7.93 -13.58 -1.23
C LYS A 119 7.38 -12.33 -0.56
N VAL A 120 6.53 -11.53 -1.26
CA VAL A 120 5.90 -10.35 -0.68
C VAL A 120 4.62 -10.77 0.04
N GLY A 121 4.47 -10.37 1.30
CA GLY A 121 3.25 -10.57 2.06
C GLY A 121 2.12 -9.67 1.57
N LEU A 122 0.89 -10.01 1.92
CA LEU A 122 -0.28 -9.18 1.66
C LEU A 122 -0.80 -8.56 2.95
N GLN A 123 -1.37 -7.36 2.86
CA GLN A 123 -2.15 -6.74 3.92
C GLN A 123 -3.50 -6.29 3.35
N GLY A 124 -4.54 -6.35 4.16
CA GLY A 124 -5.90 -5.91 3.77
C GLY A 124 -6.82 -7.11 3.66
N ASN A 125 -7.94 -7.01 2.99
CA ASN A 125 -8.47 -5.89 2.19
C ASN A 125 -9.99 -5.75 2.45
N ILE A 126 -10.37 -5.84 3.71
CA ILE A 126 -11.78 -5.76 4.10
C ILE A 126 -12.33 -4.39 3.70
N ASP A 127 -13.50 -4.38 3.03
CA ASP A 127 -14.19 -3.12 2.71
C ASP A 127 -14.54 -2.39 4.01
N PRO A 128 -14.11 -1.13 4.20
CA PRO A 128 -14.47 -0.36 5.39
C PRO A 128 -15.99 -0.23 5.60
N HIS A 129 -16.78 -0.26 4.53
CA HIS A 129 -18.25 -0.20 4.63
C HIS A 129 -18.87 -1.46 5.25
N LEU A 130 -18.14 -2.60 5.28
CA LEU A 130 -18.59 -3.78 6.00
C LEU A 130 -18.83 -3.50 7.49
N LEU A 131 -18.11 -2.53 8.07
CA LEU A 131 -18.29 -2.14 9.47
C LEU A 131 -19.64 -1.46 9.77
N PHE A 132 -20.43 -1.14 8.77
CA PHE A 132 -21.85 -0.71 8.94
C PHE A 132 -22.84 -1.88 8.94
N ALA A 133 -22.39 -3.07 8.58
CA ALA A 133 -23.24 -4.26 8.56
C ALA A 133 -23.52 -4.79 9.98
N PRO A 134 -24.58 -5.59 10.16
CA PRO A 134 -24.79 -6.32 11.41
C PRO A 134 -23.57 -7.19 11.77
N GLN A 135 -23.22 -7.28 13.05
CA GLN A 135 -22.08 -8.06 13.54
C GLN A 135 -22.03 -9.49 13.00
N LYS A 136 -23.19 -10.11 12.78
CA LYS A 136 -23.29 -11.45 12.19
C LYS A 136 -22.71 -11.51 10.77
N GLU A 137 -22.94 -10.50 9.95
CA GLU A 137 -22.38 -10.43 8.58
C GLU A 137 -20.90 -10.17 8.60
N ILE A 138 -20.44 -9.30 9.50
CA ILE A 138 -19.01 -9.05 9.73
C ILE A 138 -18.31 -10.37 10.07
N ALA A 139 -18.85 -11.12 11.06
CA ALA A 139 -18.29 -12.39 11.48
C ALA A 139 -18.25 -13.43 10.35
N GLN A 140 -19.31 -13.53 9.55
CA GLN A 140 -19.36 -14.43 8.40
C GLN A 140 -18.32 -14.09 7.34
N THR A 141 -18.12 -12.81 7.08
CA THR A 141 -17.09 -12.33 6.14
C THR A 141 -15.70 -12.69 6.65
N LEU A 142 -15.42 -12.46 7.93
CA LEU A 142 -14.13 -12.77 8.55
C LEU A 142 -13.79 -14.27 8.50
N GLU A 143 -14.78 -15.18 8.56
CA GLU A 143 -14.51 -16.61 8.38
C GLU A 143 -13.95 -16.95 6.99
N SER A 144 -14.35 -16.22 5.94
CA SER A 144 -13.78 -16.39 4.61
C SER A 144 -12.30 -15.98 4.55
N TYR A 145 -11.94 -14.91 5.26
CA TYR A 145 -10.55 -14.46 5.39
C TYR A 145 -9.68 -15.43 6.18
N LYS A 146 -10.24 -16.08 7.21
CA LYS A 146 -9.56 -17.13 7.96
C LYS A 146 -9.14 -18.31 7.08
N THR A 147 -9.99 -18.71 6.15
CA THR A 147 -9.66 -19.74 5.15
C THR A 147 -8.50 -19.31 4.24
N PHE A 148 -8.45 -18.02 3.88
CA PHE A 148 -7.32 -17.48 3.11
C PHE A 148 -6.03 -17.53 3.94
N PHE A 149 -6.06 -17.08 5.20
CA PHE A 149 -4.91 -17.09 6.09
C PHE A 149 -4.32 -18.48 6.30
N GLN A 150 -5.14 -19.52 6.43
CA GLN A 150 -4.67 -20.90 6.58
C GLN A 150 -3.79 -21.37 5.41
N LYS A 151 -4.05 -20.84 4.20
CA LYS A 151 -3.29 -21.16 2.99
C LYS A 151 -2.13 -20.19 2.72
N HIS A 152 -2.23 -18.98 3.24
CA HIS A 152 -1.32 -17.88 2.99
C HIS A 152 -0.99 -17.15 4.29
N PRO A 153 -0.17 -17.75 5.20
CA PRO A 153 0.09 -17.18 6.52
C PRO A 153 0.87 -15.86 6.48
N ASN A 154 1.52 -15.54 5.35
CA ASN A 154 2.18 -14.25 5.14
C ASN A 154 1.16 -13.17 4.74
N TRP A 155 0.18 -12.95 5.62
CA TRP A 155 -0.90 -12.01 5.42
C TRP A 155 -1.26 -11.30 6.74
N ILE A 156 -1.44 -9.97 6.65
CA ILE A 156 -1.89 -9.11 7.75
C ILE A 156 -3.35 -8.75 7.49
N VAL A 157 -4.24 -9.10 8.43
CA VAL A 157 -5.64 -8.68 8.36
C VAL A 157 -5.74 -7.17 8.58
N ASN A 158 -6.39 -6.48 7.66
CA ASN A 158 -6.65 -5.05 7.75
C ASN A 158 -7.85 -4.66 6.87
N LEU A 159 -8.36 -3.46 7.08
CA LEU A 159 -9.26 -2.83 6.11
C LEU A 159 -8.50 -2.45 4.85
N GLY A 160 -9.19 -2.39 3.72
CA GLY A 160 -8.64 -1.92 2.44
C GLY A 160 -8.49 -0.40 2.36
N HIS A 161 -8.87 0.33 3.41
CA HIS A 161 -8.72 1.78 3.59
C HIS A 161 -8.88 2.15 5.07
N GLY A 162 -8.78 3.44 5.41
CA GLY A 162 -9.07 3.92 6.76
C GLY A 162 -10.53 3.70 7.17
N VAL A 163 -10.77 3.59 8.47
CA VAL A 163 -12.11 3.54 9.07
C VAL A 163 -12.87 4.83 8.74
N LEU A 164 -14.14 4.71 8.39
CA LEU A 164 -15.00 5.86 8.09
C LEU A 164 -15.44 6.56 9.38
N ALA A 165 -15.60 7.88 9.31
CA ALA A 165 -15.82 8.72 10.49
C ALA A 165 -17.12 8.38 11.26
N ASP A 166 -18.11 7.86 10.55
CA ASP A 166 -19.44 7.52 11.08
C ASP A 166 -19.62 6.00 11.33
N THR A 167 -18.52 5.25 11.33
CA THR A 167 -18.53 3.82 11.64
C THR A 167 -19.06 3.59 13.07
N PRO A 168 -20.04 2.68 13.28
CA PRO A 168 -20.55 2.36 14.60
C PRO A 168 -19.44 1.81 15.51
N LEU A 169 -19.36 2.32 16.74
CA LEU A 169 -18.34 1.91 17.72
C LEU A 169 -18.53 0.48 18.24
N ASP A 170 -19.74 -0.05 18.14
CA ASP A 170 -20.10 -1.38 18.64
C ASP A 170 -19.80 -2.52 17.65
N ASN A 171 -19.26 -2.17 16.45
CA ASN A 171 -18.96 -3.12 15.38
C ASN A 171 -17.47 -3.41 15.23
#